data_42c0da58bd094e44ffe99120ad3768f7
#
_entry.id   42c0da58bd094e44ffe99120ad3768f7
#
_cell.length_a   1.000
_cell.length_b   1.000
_cell.length_c   1.000
_cell.angle_alpha   90.00
_cell.angle_beta   90.00
_cell.angle_gamma   90.00
#
_symmetry.space_group_name_H-M   'P 1'
#
loop_
_entity.id
_entity.type
_entity.pdbx_description
1 polymer ?
#
loop_
_entity_poly.entity_id
_entity_poly.type
_entity_poly.pdbx_seq_one_letter_code
_entity_poly.pdbx_strand_id
1 'polypeptide(L)'
;MEDLNKFAQTIKKSYGTISYADRRKCSFKLKKLLQVADKDPNIQEKCDELALFTAEAYEKVQKRKDNLPKINYPEDLPVSKRHDEIVSAIMNNQVVIISGETGSGKTAQIPKMCLEAGCGIRGIIGHTQPRRLAARAVAERIASEMGEDLGKSVGYKVRFTDVTSPDSYIKLMTDGILLSETTHDRLLLDYDCIIIDEAHERSLNIDFLLGYLKTVLEKRPELKLIITSATIDPESFSRHFNNAPIIEVSGRTYPVEVVYMPPSMPEDEEDEDEEFAQDLPQMVLKAFKYLMHEHGPGDVLVFLPGEREIMDMMGFLGKANLKGVEILPLFARLASSLQHRIFTAHSGIRIILSTNVAETSLTVPGIRYVIDPGTARLLRYSPRTKVQSLPIEKISKASANQRKGRCGRIGPGVCVRLYSKEDFDLRADFTDPEILRSNLAAVILQMAALHLGNVESFPFIDPPQLKQITDGMRLLEELGAFEKTNGKNLNELKLTDIGHKLSNLPVDPRLGRMILQGAKLGALKEVLIIVSALAV
;
A
#
# COMPACT_ATOMS: atom_id res chain seq x y z
N MET A 1 -30.20 -10.70 -41.69
CA MET A 1 -28.94 -9.89 -41.59
C MET A 1 -29.21 -8.45 -41.15
N GLU A 2 -30.17 -7.73 -41.76
CA GLU A 2 -30.45 -6.33 -41.35
C GLU A 2 -30.95 -6.19 -39.90
N ASP A 3 -31.84 -7.10 -39.47
CA ASP A 3 -32.37 -7.14 -38.12
C ASP A 3 -31.27 -7.48 -37.09
N LEU A 4 -30.34 -8.38 -37.42
CA LEU A 4 -29.22 -8.72 -36.54
C LEU A 4 -28.22 -7.57 -36.40
N ASN A 5 -28.00 -6.79 -37.45
CA ASN A 5 -27.17 -5.59 -37.38
C ASN A 5 -27.81 -4.48 -36.52
N LYS A 6 -29.14 -4.29 -36.62
CA LYS A 6 -29.86 -3.39 -35.72
C LYS A 6 -29.78 -3.83 -34.27
N PHE A 7 -29.97 -5.14 -34.01
CA PHE A 7 -29.80 -5.74 -32.69
C PHE A 7 -28.40 -5.48 -32.15
N ALA A 8 -27.35 -5.78 -32.94
CA ALA A 8 -25.97 -5.54 -32.53
C ALA A 8 -25.69 -4.06 -32.18
N GLN A 9 -26.26 -3.12 -32.94
CA GLN A 9 -26.14 -1.69 -32.63
C GLN A 9 -26.84 -1.34 -31.32
N THR A 10 -28.01 -1.91 -31.03
CA THR A 10 -28.74 -1.70 -29.78
C THR A 10 -27.95 -2.20 -28.58
N ILE A 11 -27.40 -3.41 -28.65
CA ILE A 11 -26.53 -3.96 -27.61
C ILE A 11 -25.27 -3.12 -27.40
N LYS A 12 -24.64 -2.63 -28.47
CA LYS A 12 -23.47 -1.75 -28.35
C LYS A 12 -23.79 -0.40 -27.71
N LYS A 13 -24.98 0.16 -27.94
CA LYS A 13 -25.41 1.41 -27.28
C LYS A 13 -25.51 1.24 -25.75
N SER A 14 -25.89 0.07 -25.26
CA SER A 14 -25.98 -0.20 -23.81
C SER A 14 -24.61 -0.35 -23.13
N TYR A 15 -23.50 -0.47 -23.86
CA TYR A 15 -22.16 -0.61 -23.27
C TYR A 15 -21.75 0.54 -22.35
N GLY A 16 -22.30 1.73 -22.56
CA GLY A 16 -22.07 2.90 -21.70
C GLY A 16 -22.83 2.86 -20.36
N THR A 17 -23.83 2.01 -20.23
CA THR A 17 -24.80 2.00 -19.11
C THR A 17 -24.71 0.76 -18.21
N ILE A 18 -23.92 -0.23 -18.57
CA ILE A 18 -23.71 -1.48 -17.81
C ILE A 18 -22.31 -1.52 -17.19
N SER A 19 -22.06 -2.46 -16.28
CA SER A 19 -20.73 -2.63 -15.68
C SER A 19 -19.67 -3.00 -16.73
N TYR A 20 -18.40 -2.73 -16.44
CA TYR A 20 -17.30 -3.07 -17.38
C TYR A 20 -17.12 -4.56 -17.54
N ALA A 21 -17.32 -5.34 -16.49
CA ALA A 21 -17.29 -6.79 -16.52
C ALA A 21 -18.42 -7.34 -17.40
N ASP A 22 -19.65 -6.84 -17.25
CA ASP A 22 -20.79 -7.26 -18.05
C ASP A 22 -20.68 -6.77 -19.50
N ARG A 23 -20.16 -5.58 -19.74
CA ARG A 23 -19.82 -5.09 -21.09
C ARG A 23 -18.91 -6.06 -21.83
N ARG A 24 -17.87 -6.57 -21.16
CA ARG A 24 -16.95 -7.56 -21.76
C ARG A 24 -17.68 -8.86 -22.10
N LYS A 25 -18.52 -9.38 -21.18
CA LYS A 25 -19.34 -10.58 -21.41
C LYS A 25 -20.31 -10.37 -22.57
N CYS A 26 -21.02 -9.23 -22.60
CA CYS A 26 -21.91 -8.86 -23.72
C CYS A 26 -21.16 -8.80 -25.04
N SER A 27 -20.02 -8.14 -25.08
CA SER A 27 -19.20 -8.01 -26.29
C SER A 27 -18.73 -9.36 -26.80
N PHE A 28 -18.29 -10.27 -25.91
CA PHE A 28 -17.87 -11.62 -26.28
C PHE A 28 -19.06 -12.44 -26.82
N LYS A 29 -20.20 -12.45 -26.12
CA LYS A 29 -21.42 -13.16 -26.56
C LYS A 29 -21.90 -12.63 -27.89
N LEU A 30 -21.96 -11.31 -28.06
CA LEU A 30 -22.38 -10.66 -29.33
C LEU A 30 -21.43 -11.05 -30.48
N LYS A 31 -20.12 -11.01 -30.27
CA LYS A 31 -19.14 -11.41 -31.30
C LYS A 31 -19.34 -12.88 -31.71
N LYS A 32 -19.55 -13.78 -30.76
CA LYS A 32 -19.82 -15.19 -31.02
C LYS A 32 -21.13 -15.40 -31.81
N LEU A 33 -22.18 -14.65 -31.42
CA LEU A 33 -23.48 -14.65 -32.11
C LEU A 33 -23.35 -14.24 -33.59
N LEU A 34 -22.62 -13.13 -33.84
CA LEU A 34 -22.41 -12.63 -35.20
C LEU A 34 -21.58 -13.60 -36.09
N GLN A 35 -20.71 -14.41 -35.48
CA GLN A 35 -19.91 -15.41 -36.21
C GLN A 35 -20.71 -16.66 -36.68
N VAL A 36 -21.78 -17.01 -35.96
CA VAL A 36 -22.57 -18.22 -36.21
C VAL A 36 -23.96 -17.92 -36.77
N ALA A 37 -24.28 -16.63 -37.00
CA ALA A 37 -25.61 -16.14 -37.36
C ALA A 37 -26.27 -16.87 -38.53
N ASP A 38 -25.52 -17.21 -39.60
CA ASP A 38 -26.04 -17.83 -40.82
C ASP A 38 -26.23 -19.34 -40.69
N LYS A 39 -25.74 -19.97 -39.62
CA LYS A 39 -25.67 -21.42 -39.43
C LYS A 39 -26.44 -21.94 -38.22
N ASP A 40 -26.90 -21.07 -37.36
CA ASP A 40 -27.49 -21.43 -36.06
C ASP A 40 -29.03 -21.30 -36.12
N PRO A 41 -29.78 -22.42 -36.07
CA PRO A 41 -31.24 -22.37 -36.10
C PRO A 41 -31.85 -21.68 -34.87
N ASN A 42 -31.11 -21.58 -33.74
CA ASN A 42 -31.57 -20.99 -32.49
C ASN A 42 -31.04 -19.57 -32.31
N ILE A 43 -30.69 -18.86 -33.37
CA ILE A 43 -30.09 -17.53 -33.32
C ILE A 43 -30.99 -16.54 -32.58
N GLN A 44 -32.31 -16.60 -32.79
CA GLN A 44 -33.29 -15.72 -32.15
C GLN A 44 -33.30 -15.91 -30.64
N GLU A 45 -33.34 -17.13 -30.14
CA GLU A 45 -33.33 -17.47 -28.73
C GLU A 45 -32.05 -16.89 -28.05
N LYS A 46 -30.89 -17.05 -28.72
CA LYS A 46 -29.63 -16.50 -28.22
C LYS A 46 -29.57 -14.98 -28.24
N CYS A 47 -30.26 -14.34 -29.19
CA CYS A 47 -30.44 -12.88 -29.18
C CYS A 47 -31.30 -12.44 -28.00
N ASP A 48 -32.37 -13.14 -27.71
CA ASP A 48 -33.28 -12.87 -26.61
C ASP A 48 -32.58 -13.06 -25.25
N GLU A 49 -31.78 -14.15 -25.10
CA GLU A 49 -30.93 -14.35 -23.92
C GLU A 49 -29.90 -13.21 -23.71
N LEU A 50 -29.27 -12.72 -24.80
CA LEU A 50 -28.31 -11.63 -24.71
C LEU A 50 -29.00 -10.29 -24.38
N ALA A 51 -30.20 -10.07 -24.93
CA ALA A 51 -31.01 -8.90 -24.61
C ALA A 51 -31.41 -8.90 -23.13
N LEU A 52 -31.90 -10.03 -22.61
CA LEU A 52 -32.26 -10.21 -21.20
C LEU A 52 -31.05 -9.96 -20.30
N PHE A 53 -29.91 -10.60 -20.58
CA PHE A 53 -28.66 -10.38 -19.82
C PHE A 53 -28.26 -8.90 -19.79
N THR A 54 -28.40 -8.20 -20.92
CA THR A 54 -28.05 -6.80 -21.03
C THR A 54 -29.01 -5.91 -20.23
N ALA A 55 -30.31 -6.25 -20.21
CA ALA A 55 -31.32 -5.54 -19.42
C ALA A 55 -31.07 -5.73 -17.92
N GLU A 56 -30.82 -6.96 -17.47
CA GLU A 56 -30.46 -7.26 -16.07
C GLU A 56 -29.18 -6.51 -15.62
N ALA A 57 -28.16 -6.47 -16.50
CA ALA A 57 -26.93 -5.72 -16.23
C ALA A 57 -27.18 -4.21 -16.11
N TYR A 58 -28.10 -3.68 -16.92
CA TYR A 58 -28.52 -2.29 -16.82
C TYR A 58 -29.25 -2.00 -15.51
N GLU A 59 -30.22 -2.84 -15.15
CA GLU A 59 -30.98 -2.70 -13.89
C GLU A 59 -30.07 -2.72 -12.67
N LYS A 60 -29.06 -3.61 -12.65
CA LYS A 60 -28.06 -3.63 -11.58
C LYS A 60 -27.36 -2.29 -11.41
N VAL A 61 -26.92 -1.67 -12.51
CA VAL A 61 -26.25 -0.36 -12.46
C VAL A 61 -27.20 0.74 -12.03
N GLN A 62 -28.46 0.75 -12.51
CA GLN A 62 -29.46 1.71 -12.08
C GLN A 62 -29.75 1.58 -10.57
N LYS A 63 -29.97 0.35 -10.09
CA LYS A 63 -30.16 0.09 -8.66
C LYS A 63 -29.00 0.62 -7.81
N ARG A 64 -27.76 0.44 -8.27
CA ARG A 64 -26.58 0.99 -7.57
C ARG A 64 -26.61 2.52 -7.57
N LYS A 65 -26.98 3.14 -8.70
CA LYS A 65 -27.10 4.60 -8.81
C LYS A 65 -28.16 5.18 -7.90
N ASP A 66 -29.32 4.53 -7.80
CA ASP A 66 -30.44 4.97 -6.97
C ASP A 66 -30.20 4.75 -5.48
N ASN A 67 -29.37 3.77 -5.11
CA ASN A 67 -29.03 3.41 -3.74
C ASN A 67 -27.70 3.99 -3.26
N LEU A 68 -27.20 5.07 -3.87
CA LEU A 68 -25.98 5.72 -3.41
C LEU A 68 -26.10 6.13 -1.94
N PRO A 69 -25.10 5.78 -1.10
CA PRO A 69 -25.12 6.17 0.30
C PRO A 69 -24.95 7.67 0.46
N LYS A 70 -25.45 8.20 1.57
CA LYS A 70 -25.28 9.60 1.92
C LYS A 70 -23.82 9.87 2.28
N ILE A 71 -23.22 10.85 1.62
CA ILE A 71 -21.82 11.23 1.83
C ILE A 71 -21.78 12.45 2.75
N ASN A 72 -20.97 12.36 3.80
CA ASN A 72 -20.69 13.46 4.71
C ASN A 72 -19.18 13.70 4.79
N TYR A 73 -18.78 14.96 4.89
CA TYR A 73 -17.38 15.38 5.01
C TYR A 73 -17.18 16.17 6.31
N PRO A 74 -16.21 15.80 7.15
CA PRO A 74 -15.80 16.63 8.28
C PRO A 74 -15.21 17.96 7.76
N GLU A 75 -15.76 19.10 8.18
CA GLU A 75 -15.37 20.42 7.68
C GLU A 75 -13.95 20.84 8.10
N ASP A 76 -13.51 20.34 9.25
CA ASP A 76 -12.20 20.70 9.82
C ASP A 76 -11.00 20.09 9.11
N LEU A 77 -11.21 19.09 8.27
CA LEU A 77 -10.12 18.39 7.59
C LEU A 77 -9.57 19.22 6.42
N PRO A 78 -8.24 19.32 6.31
CA PRO A 78 -7.60 20.05 5.21
C PRO A 78 -8.05 19.57 3.81
N VAL A 79 -8.23 18.27 3.61
CA VAL A 79 -8.67 17.70 2.34
C VAL A 79 -10.11 18.13 1.99
N SER A 80 -10.98 18.32 2.99
CA SER A 80 -12.36 18.77 2.76
C SER A 80 -12.43 20.21 2.24
N LYS A 81 -11.43 21.05 2.54
CA LYS A 81 -11.33 22.42 2.00
C LYS A 81 -10.96 22.47 0.52
N ARG A 82 -10.41 21.40 -0.03
CA ARG A 82 -10.07 21.25 -1.46
C ARG A 82 -11.06 20.31 -2.17
N HIS A 83 -12.22 20.05 -1.55
CA HIS A 83 -13.23 19.08 -2.01
C HIS A 83 -13.60 19.29 -3.48
N ASP A 84 -14.11 20.47 -3.85
CA ASP A 84 -14.60 20.75 -5.21
C ASP A 84 -13.51 20.60 -6.27
N GLU A 85 -12.30 21.02 -5.94
CA GLU A 85 -11.14 20.89 -6.81
C GLU A 85 -10.77 19.43 -7.03
N ILE A 86 -10.75 18.63 -5.95
CA ILE A 86 -10.41 17.20 -6.02
C ILE A 86 -11.48 16.45 -6.84
N VAL A 87 -12.76 16.66 -6.54
CA VAL A 87 -13.88 16.03 -7.27
C VAL A 87 -13.81 16.41 -8.75
N SER A 88 -13.62 17.70 -9.06
CA SER A 88 -13.48 18.17 -10.44
C SER A 88 -12.27 17.55 -11.15
N ALA A 89 -11.14 17.43 -10.48
CA ALA A 89 -9.95 16.80 -11.05
C ALA A 89 -10.18 15.30 -11.34
N ILE A 90 -10.84 14.58 -10.44
CA ILE A 90 -11.19 13.16 -10.62
C ILE A 90 -12.14 12.98 -11.83
N MET A 91 -13.13 13.85 -11.96
CA MET A 91 -14.05 13.79 -13.10
C MET A 91 -13.33 14.00 -14.44
N ASN A 92 -12.42 14.97 -14.52
CA ASN A 92 -11.82 15.44 -15.76
C ASN A 92 -10.54 14.70 -16.17
N ASN A 93 -9.88 13.99 -15.25
CA ASN A 93 -8.62 13.31 -15.53
C ASN A 93 -8.72 11.79 -15.30
N GLN A 94 -7.92 11.02 -16.03
CA GLN A 94 -7.80 9.58 -15.83
C GLN A 94 -6.95 9.25 -14.62
N VAL A 95 -5.89 10.04 -14.38
CA VAL A 95 -4.98 9.89 -13.25
C VAL A 95 -4.92 11.21 -12.49
N VAL A 96 -5.01 11.16 -11.16
CA VAL A 96 -4.86 12.33 -10.26
C VAL A 96 -3.94 11.96 -9.11
N ILE A 97 -3.00 12.85 -8.80
CA ILE A 97 -2.08 12.70 -7.67
C ILE A 97 -2.51 13.67 -6.57
N ILE A 98 -2.70 13.14 -5.37
CA ILE A 98 -3.10 13.94 -4.20
C ILE A 98 -1.99 13.84 -3.16
N SER A 99 -1.20 14.89 -3.09
CA SER A 99 -0.09 15.03 -2.16
C SER A 99 -0.53 15.78 -0.91
N GLY A 100 0.03 15.42 0.23
CA GLY A 100 -0.23 16.17 1.47
C GLY A 100 0.20 15.42 2.71
N GLU A 101 0.34 16.15 3.81
CA GLU A 101 0.79 15.58 5.08
C GLU A 101 -0.15 14.49 5.61
N THR A 102 0.43 13.57 6.39
CA THR A 102 -0.35 12.56 7.12
C THR A 102 -1.28 13.24 8.12
N GLY A 103 -2.55 12.79 8.15
CA GLY A 103 -3.57 13.42 9.02
C GLY A 103 -4.39 14.51 8.32
N SER A 104 -4.09 14.89 7.08
CA SER A 104 -4.92 15.81 6.29
C SER A 104 -6.30 15.24 5.90
N GLY A 105 -6.56 13.96 6.17
CA GLY A 105 -7.83 13.29 5.89
C GLY A 105 -7.90 12.57 4.55
N LYS A 106 -6.84 12.57 3.73
CA LYS A 106 -6.81 11.96 2.39
C LYS A 106 -7.39 10.54 2.38
N THR A 107 -6.81 9.65 3.16
CA THR A 107 -7.13 8.23 3.21
C THR A 107 -8.63 7.95 3.41
N ALA A 108 -9.33 8.70 4.26
CA ALA A 108 -10.74 8.48 4.55
C ALA A 108 -11.69 9.27 3.63
N GLN A 109 -11.26 10.44 3.12
CA GLN A 109 -12.16 11.32 2.36
C GLN A 109 -12.08 11.08 0.84
N ILE A 110 -10.91 10.75 0.29
CA ILE A 110 -10.74 10.54 -1.16
C ILE A 110 -11.66 9.46 -1.72
N PRO A 111 -11.87 8.28 -1.08
CA PRO A 111 -12.81 7.28 -1.59
C PRO A 111 -14.24 7.81 -1.71
N LYS A 112 -14.68 8.67 -0.78
CA LYS A 112 -15.99 9.31 -0.82
C LYS A 112 -16.08 10.34 -1.95
N MET A 113 -15.01 11.12 -2.18
CA MET A 113 -14.92 12.06 -3.30
C MET A 113 -14.92 11.34 -4.65
N CYS A 114 -14.30 10.16 -4.75
CA CYS A 114 -14.39 9.30 -5.93
C CYS A 114 -15.84 8.85 -6.18
N LEU A 115 -16.57 8.49 -5.13
CA LEU A 115 -17.96 8.08 -5.24
C LEU A 115 -18.84 9.25 -5.72
N GLU A 116 -18.64 10.45 -5.19
CA GLU A 116 -19.31 11.67 -5.63
C GLU A 116 -18.97 12.04 -7.09
N ALA A 117 -17.73 11.81 -7.51
CA ALA A 117 -17.31 11.99 -8.91
C ALA A 117 -17.91 10.94 -9.87
N GLY A 118 -18.75 10.03 -9.37
CA GLY A 118 -19.45 9.01 -10.16
C GLY A 118 -18.74 7.66 -10.29
N CYS A 119 -17.62 7.47 -9.62
CA CYS A 119 -16.99 6.16 -9.49
C CYS A 119 -17.82 5.24 -8.57
N GLY A 120 -17.59 3.94 -8.61
CA GLY A 120 -18.30 2.98 -7.75
C GLY A 120 -19.69 2.56 -8.28
N ILE A 121 -20.19 3.17 -9.35
CA ILE A 121 -21.51 2.87 -9.93
C ILE A 121 -21.44 1.70 -10.90
N ARG A 122 -20.51 1.75 -11.84
CA ARG A 122 -20.32 0.72 -12.89
C ARG A 122 -19.25 -0.32 -12.55
N GLY A 123 -18.51 -0.09 -11.51
CA GLY A 123 -17.51 -0.95 -10.92
C GLY A 123 -17.44 -0.72 -9.41
N ILE A 124 -16.29 -1.00 -8.83
CA ILE A 124 -15.97 -0.79 -7.42
C ILE A 124 -14.82 0.21 -7.34
N ILE A 125 -14.80 1.04 -6.31
CA ILE A 125 -13.65 1.86 -5.94
C ILE A 125 -12.72 0.95 -5.12
N GLY A 126 -11.61 0.50 -5.71
CA GLY A 126 -10.57 -0.24 -5.01
C GLY A 126 -9.60 0.70 -4.32
N HIS A 127 -9.37 0.52 -3.01
CA HIS A 127 -8.47 1.38 -2.25
C HIS A 127 -7.42 0.53 -1.56
N THR A 128 -6.16 0.66 -1.99
CA THR A 128 -5.07 -0.12 -1.39
C THR A 128 -4.50 0.55 -0.15
N GLN A 129 -4.02 -0.28 0.76
CA GLN A 129 -3.31 0.11 1.97
C GLN A 129 -2.07 -0.79 2.14
N PRO A 130 -0.92 -0.27 2.55
CA PRO A 130 0.27 -1.10 2.72
C PRO A 130 0.14 -2.12 3.85
N ARG A 131 -0.76 -1.90 4.80
CA ARG A 131 -0.89 -2.74 6.01
C ARG A 131 -2.33 -3.20 6.25
N ARG A 132 -2.50 -4.46 6.68
CA ARG A 132 -3.81 -5.08 6.95
C ARG A 132 -4.64 -4.32 7.98
N LEU A 133 -3.99 -3.87 9.08
CA LEU A 133 -4.65 -3.11 10.13
C LEU A 133 -5.16 -1.76 9.62
N ALA A 134 -4.38 -1.09 8.78
CA ALA A 134 -4.79 0.17 8.16
C ALA A 134 -6.00 -0.03 7.25
N ALA A 135 -6.00 -1.05 6.39
CA ALA A 135 -7.13 -1.35 5.51
C ALA A 135 -8.43 -1.54 6.28
N ARG A 136 -8.40 -2.31 7.37
CA ARG A 136 -9.56 -2.53 8.24
C ARG A 136 -9.99 -1.24 8.95
N ALA A 137 -9.08 -0.57 9.64
CA ALA A 137 -9.39 0.63 10.44
C ALA A 137 -9.94 1.77 9.58
N VAL A 138 -9.40 1.94 8.37
CA VAL A 138 -9.89 2.95 7.41
C VAL A 138 -11.27 2.58 6.89
N ALA A 139 -11.53 1.28 6.60
CA ALA A 139 -12.85 0.83 6.17
C ALA A 139 -13.91 1.06 7.26
N GLU A 140 -13.62 0.71 8.51
CA GLU A 140 -14.48 0.96 9.68
C GLU A 140 -14.78 2.46 9.84
N ARG A 141 -13.75 3.30 9.65
CA ARG A 141 -13.89 4.75 9.74
C ARG A 141 -14.77 5.32 8.62
N ILE A 142 -14.55 4.94 7.37
CA ILE A 142 -15.34 5.42 6.23
C ILE A 142 -16.79 4.99 6.41
N ALA A 143 -17.06 3.72 6.76
CA ALA A 143 -18.41 3.21 7.02
C ALA A 143 -19.12 4.00 8.13
N SER A 144 -18.43 4.23 9.26
CA SER A 144 -18.94 5.03 10.38
C SER A 144 -19.25 6.48 9.97
N GLU A 145 -18.37 7.15 9.19
CA GLU A 145 -18.58 8.51 8.69
C GLU A 145 -19.76 8.59 7.70
N MET A 146 -20.06 7.49 6.99
CA MET A 146 -21.24 7.37 6.10
C MET A 146 -22.50 6.91 6.85
N GLY A 147 -22.41 6.62 8.16
CA GLY A 147 -23.54 6.18 8.98
C GLY A 147 -24.01 4.75 8.68
N GLU A 148 -23.14 3.90 8.18
CA GLU A 148 -23.44 2.52 7.80
C GLU A 148 -22.57 1.51 8.54
N ASP A 149 -23.07 0.26 8.59
CA ASP A 149 -22.27 -0.86 9.08
C ASP A 149 -21.24 -1.28 8.02
N LEU A 150 -20.07 -1.72 8.49
CA LEU A 150 -19.05 -2.29 7.64
C LEU A 150 -19.57 -3.55 6.91
N GLY A 151 -19.23 -3.67 5.62
CA GLY A 151 -19.69 -4.76 4.76
C GLY A 151 -20.94 -4.41 3.93
N LYS A 152 -21.51 -3.21 4.08
CA LYS A 152 -22.55 -2.65 3.20
C LYS A 152 -21.89 -1.88 2.04
N SER A 153 -22.03 -0.57 2.01
CA SER A 153 -21.41 0.27 0.96
C SER A 153 -19.88 0.27 1.01
N VAL A 154 -19.32 0.05 2.19
CA VAL A 154 -17.87 -0.02 2.42
C VAL A 154 -17.50 -1.39 2.96
N GLY A 155 -16.58 -2.07 2.28
CA GLY A 155 -16.03 -3.34 2.75
C GLY A 155 -14.50 -3.34 2.71
N TYR A 156 -13.90 -4.40 3.22
CA TYR A 156 -12.46 -4.61 3.10
C TYR A 156 -12.12 -6.08 2.84
N LYS A 157 -10.99 -6.29 2.16
CA LYS A 157 -10.43 -7.61 1.91
C LYS A 157 -8.94 -7.62 2.24
N VAL A 158 -8.56 -8.49 3.15
CA VAL A 158 -7.17 -8.77 3.51
C VAL A 158 -6.96 -10.27 3.51
N ARG A 159 -5.71 -10.72 3.64
CA ARG A 159 -5.42 -12.16 3.67
C ARG A 159 -6.29 -12.85 4.73
N PHE A 160 -7.06 -13.87 4.32
CA PHE A 160 -7.99 -14.69 5.12
C PHE A 160 -9.25 -13.98 5.65
N THR A 161 -9.50 -12.74 5.27
CA THR A 161 -10.71 -12.02 5.69
C THR A 161 -11.26 -11.24 4.52
N ASP A 162 -12.53 -11.46 4.20
CA ASP A 162 -13.29 -10.72 3.19
C ASP A 162 -14.62 -10.27 3.82
N VAL A 163 -14.78 -8.97 3.98
CA VAL A 163 -15.97 -8.32 4.53
C VAL A 163 -16.51 -7.36 3.47
N THR A 164 -16.69 -7.87 2.25
CA THR A 164 -17.32 -7.14 1.14
C THR A 164 -18.66 -7.77 0.81
N SER A 165 -19.56 -6.99 0.24
CA SER A 165 -20.84 -7.45 -0.29
C SER A 165 -20.95 -7.13 -1.79
N PRO A 166 -21.89 -7.74 -2.53
CA PRO A 166 -22.17 -7.36 -3.92
C PRO A 166 -22.60 -5.90 -4.08
N ASP A 167 -23.11 -5.28 -3.00
CA ASP A 167 -23.57 -3.91 -2.97
C ASP A 167 -22.48 -2.92 -2.54
N SER A 168 -21.26 -3.39 -2.21
CA SER A 168 -20.16 -2.50 -1.82
C SER A 168 -19.72 -1.61 -2.98
N TYR A 169 -19.57 -0.31 -2.70
CA TYR A 169 -19.05 0.70 -3.62
C TYR A 169 -17.55 0.91 -3.42
N ILE A 170 -17.10 0.83 -2.17
CA ILE A 170 -15.72 1.04 -1.76
C ILE A 170 -15.18 -0.24 -1.13
N LYS A 171 -14.08 -0.75 -1.67
CA LYS A 171 -13.40 -1.95 -1.18
C LYS A 171 -11.97 -1.60 -0.80
N LEU A 172 -11.69 -1.62 0.49
CA LEU A 172 -10.33 -1.47 0.97
C LEU A 172 -9.59 -2.81 0.94
N MET A 173 -8.30 -2.79 0.60
CA MET A 173 -7.50 -4.00 0.52
C MET A 173 -6.02 -3.68 0.71
N THR A 174 -5.20 -4.71 0.92
CA THR A 174 -3.74 -4.52 0.85
C THR A 174 -3.27 -4.56 -0.61
N ASP A 175 -2.12 -3.92 -0.89
CA ASP A 175 -1.48 -3.93 -2.22
C ASP A 175 -1.33 -5.36 -2.78
N GLY A 176 -0.94 -6.31 -1.92
CA GLY A 176 -0.81 -7.71 -2.29
C GLY A 176 -2.15 -8.39 -2.66
N ILE A 177 -3.28 -7.93 -2.14
CA ILE A 177 -4.60 -8.43 -2.55
C ILE A 177 -4.95 -7.92 -3.95
N LEU A 178 -4.78 -6.62 -4.22
CA LEU A 178 -5.00 -6.08 -5.56
C LEU A 178 -4.11 -6.79 -6.59
N LEU A 179 -2.84 -7.00 -6.24
CA LEU A 179 -1.90 -7.73 -7.08
C LEU A 179 -2.36 -9.18 -7.34
N SER A 180 -2.88 -9.88 -6.34
CA SER A 180 -3.45 -11.21 -6.51
C SER A 180 -4.67 -11.21 -7.44
N GLU A 181 -5.51 -10.18 -7.39
CA GLU A 181 -6.70 -10.07 -8.25
C GLU A 181 -6.34 -9.88 -9.73
N THR A 182 -5.20 -9.25 -10.04
CA THR A 182 -4.71 -9.11 -11.42
C THR A 182 -4.45 -10.46 -12.12
N THR A 183 -4.23 -11.54 -11.38
CA THR A 183 -4.03 -12.87 -11.95
C THR A 183 -5.30 -13.45 -12.57
N HIS A 184 -6.46 -13.08 -12.02
CA HIS A 184 -7.76 -13.55 -12.46
C HIS A 184 -8.47 -12.54 -13.37
N ASP A 185 -8.34 -11.26 -13.07
CA ASP A 185 -8.85 -10.15 -13.88
C ASP A 185 -7.73 -9.19 -14.31
N ARG A 186 -7.08 -9.52 -15.41
CA ARG A 186 -5.95 -8.76 -15.96
C ARG A 186 -6.28 -7.32 -16.34
N LEU A 187 -7.53 -6.98 -16.53
CA LEU A 187 -7.95 -5.62 -16.88
C LEU A 187 -8.65 -4.92 -15.72
N LEU A 188 -8.74 -5.58 -14.56
CA LEU A 188 -9.40 -5.04 -13.37
C LEU A 188 -10.81 -4.53 -13.70
N LEU A 189 -11.61 -5.35 -14.41
CA LEU A 189 -12.92 -4.98 -14.93
C LEU A 189 -13.98 -4.80 -13.83
N ASP A 190 -13.75 -5.37 -12.66
CA ASP A 190 -14.60 -5.17 -11.49
C ASP A 190 -14.46 -3.76 -10.90
N TYR A 191 -13.40 -3.03 -11.28
CA TYR A 191 -13.09 -1.69 -10.78
C TYR A 191 -13.36 -0.61 -11.83
N ASP A 192 -13.86 0.53 -11.39
CA ASP A 192 -13.94 1.76 -12.19
C ASP A 192 -13.03 2.87 -11.64
N CYS A 193 -12.56 2.72 -10.39
CA CYS A 193 -11.54 3.57 -9.80
C CYS A 193 -10.60 2.74 -8.92
N ILE A 194 -9.31 3.01 -8.99
CA ILE A 194 -8.28 2.45 -8.10
C ILE A 194 -7.59 3.59 -7.37
N ILE A 195 -7.46 3.46 -6.06
CA ILE A 195 -6.70 4.37 -5.21
C ILE A 195 -5.49 3.62 -4.69
N ILE A 196 -4.28 4.07 -5.04
CA ILE A 196 -3.03 3.60 -4.45
C ILE A 196 -2.66 4.58 -3.35
N ASP A 197 -2.91 4.19 -2.10
CA ASP A 197 -2.63 5.04 -0.93
C ASP A 197 -1.22 4.80 -0.39
N GLU A 198 -0.65 5.83 0.23
CA GLU A 198 0.70 5.85 0.77
C GLU A 198 1.77 5.43 -0.26
N ALA A 199 1.59 5.86 -1.53
CA ALA A 199 2.47 5.48 -2.65
C ALA A 199 3.95 5.81 -2.40
N HIS A 200 4.24 6.79 -1.55
CA HIS A 200 5.58 7.18 -1.14
C HIS A 200 6.31 6.11 -0.29
N GLU A 201 5.62 5.08 0.23
CA GLU A 201 6.30 3.96 0.89
C GLU A 201 7.13 3.14 -0.11
N ARG A 202 6.86 3.24 -1.43
CA ARG A 202 7.64 2.65 -2.51
C ARG A 202 7.98 1.19 -2.24
N SER A 203 7.01 0.43 -1.69
CA SER A 203 7.16 -1.02 -1.53
C SER A 203 7.22 -1.71 -2.90
N LEU A 204 7.79 -2.91 -2.94
CA LEU A 204 7.91 -3.70 -4.16
C LEU A 204 6.54 -3.91 -4.86
N ASN A 205 5.48 -4.14 -4.07
CA ASN A 205 4.12 -4.30 -4.59
C ASN A 205 3.58 -2.98 -5.17
N ILE A 206 3.81 -1.85 -4.51
CA ILE A 206 3.36 -0.53 -4.98
C ILE A 206 4.02 -0.20 -6.31
N ASP A 207 5.35 -0.31 -6.41
CA ASP A 207 6.08 0.01 -7.63
C ASP A 207 5.67 -0.91 -8.80
N PHE A 208 5.43 -2.20 -8.52
CA PHE A 208 4.92 -3.12 -9.51
C PHE A 208 3.49 -2.77 -9.95
N LEU A 209 2.59 -2.48 -9.00
CA LEU A 209 1.21 -2.08 -9.30
C LEU A 209 1.14 -0.80 -10.11
N LEU A 210 1.97 0.20 -9.81
CA LEU A 210 2.00 1.46 -10.57
C LEU A 210 2.43 1.23 -12.03
N GLY A 211 3.46 0.43 -12.26
CA GLY A 211 3.86 0.03 -13.62
C GLY A 211 2.77 -0.78 -14.34
N TYR A 212 2.13 -1.72 -13.63
CA TYR A 212 1.03 -2.52 -14.16
C TYR A 212 -0.18 -1.66 -14.53
N LEU A 213 -0.60 -0.79 -13.63
CA LEU A 213 -1.73 0.11 -13.85
C LEU A 213 -1.47 1.04 -15.03
N LYS A 214 -0.25 1.50 -15.24
CA LYS A 214 0.11 2.28 -16.44
C LYS A 214 -0.24 1.52 -17.71
N THR A 215 0.06 0.23 -17.79
CA THR A 215 -0.27 -0.60 -18.96
C THR A 215 -1.78 -0.91 -19.08
N VAL A 216 -2.49 -0.96 -17.95
CA VAL A 216 -3.95 -1.18 -17.93
C VAL A 216 -4.68 0.09 -18.38
N LEU A 217 -4.26 1.25 -17.93
CA LEU A 217 -4.88 2.55 -18.26
C LEU A 217 -4.87 2.84 -19.76
N GLU A 218 -3.85 2.42 -20.50
CA GLU A 218 -3.80 2.51 -21.96
C GLU A 218 -4.92 1.70 -22.65
N LYS A 219 -5.34 0.59 -22.03
CA LYS A 219 -6.39 -0.32 -22.54
C LYS A 219 -7.77 0.01 -21.99
N ARG A 220 -7.81 0.77 -20.90
CA ARG A 220 -9.00 1.15 -20.15
C ARG A 220 -9.05 2.65 -19.89
N PRO A 221 -9.34 3.48 -20.91
CA PRO A 221 -9.39 4.94 -20.76
C PRO A 221 -10.46 5.41 -19.76
N GLU A 222 -11.43 4.56 -19.43
CA GLU A 222 -12.48 4.84 -18.45
C GLU A 222 -12.08 4.56 -17.00
N LEU A 223 -11.02 3.76 -16.76
CA LEU A 223 -10.54 3.48 -15.40
C LEU A 223 -9.87 4.72 -14.82
N LYS A 224 -10.27 5.09 -13.62
CA LYS A 224 -9.63 6.18 -12.88
C LYS A 224 -8.55 5.63 -11.96
N LEU A 225 -7.43 6.34 -11.86
CA LEU A 225 -6.36 6.06 -10.92
C LEU A 225 -6.10 7.28 -10.04
N ILE A 226 -6.21 7.10 -8.74
CA ILE A 226 -5.85 8.13 -7.77
C ILE A 226 -4.63 7.64 -7.01
N ILE A 227 -3.60 8.47 -6.96
CA ILE A 227 -2.38 8.18 -6.21
C ILE A 227 -2.33 9.15 -5.04
N THR A 228 -2.37 8.63 -3.82
CA THR A 228 -2.16 9.48 -2.65
C THR A 228 -0.75 9.29 -2.12
N SER A 229 -0.13 10.38 -1.72
CA SER A 229 1.24 10.41 -1.22
C SER A 229 1.36 11.38 -0.05
N ALA A 230 2.34 11.18 0.83
CA ALA A 230 2.84 12.28 1.64
C ALA A 230 3.48 13.33 0.72
N THR A 231 3.95 14.43 1.28
CA THR A 231 4.61 15.53 0.53
C THR A 231 5.99 15.14 -0.05
N ILE A 232 6.18 13.86 -0.38
CA ILE A 232 7.45 13.30 -0.83
C ILE A 232 7.34 12.99 -2.32
N ASP A 233 8.07 13.73 -3.13
CA ASP A 233 8.28 13.55 -4.58
C ASP A 233 6.99 13.20 -5.39
N PRO A 234 5.91 13.99 -5.30
CA PRO A 234 4.72 13.77 -6.11
C PRO A 234 4.98 13.98 -7.62
N GLU A 235 6.02 14.71 -7.96
CA GLU A 235 6.43 15.00 -9.34
C GLU A 235 6.90 13.75 -10.07
N SER A 236 7.54 12.78 -9.38
CA SER A 236 7.96 11.53 -10.00
C SER A 236 6.75 10.71 -10.45
N PHE A 237 5.70 10.64 -9.64
CA PHE A 237 4.43 10.01 -10.01
C PHE A 237 3.75 10.75 -11.17
N SER A 238 3.73 12.09 -11.14
CA SER A 238 3.15 12.91 -12.22
C SER A 238 3.84 12.65 -13.56
N ARG A 239 5.17 12.72 -13.59
CA ARG A 239 5.96 12.41 -14.80
C ARG A 239 5.71 10.99 -15.29
N HIS A 240 5.62 10.02 -14.38
CA HIS A 240 5.36 8.64 -14.72
C HIS A 240 4.00 8.45 -15.42
N PHE A 241 2.97 9.18 -15.00
CA PHE A 241 1.62 9.16 -15.57
C PHE A 241 1.33 10.36 -16.48
N ASN A 242 2.24 10.67 -17.41
CA ASN A 242 2.06 11.65 -18.48
C ASN A 242 1.72 13.06 -17.97
N ASN A 243 2.40 13.51 -16.93
CA ASN A 243 2.17 14.78 -16.24
C ASN A 243 0.74 14.92 -15.67
N ALA A 244 0.25 13.85 -15.03
CA ALA A 244 -1.01 13.86 -14.30
C ALA A 244 -1.05 15.02 -13.28
N PRO A 245 -2.20 15.68 -13.08
CA PRO A 245 -2.32 16.80 -12.16
C PRO A 245 -2.01 16.41 -10.72
N ILE A 246 -1.30 17.30 -10.03
CA ILE A 246 -0.98 17.18 -8.60
C ILE A 246 -1.86 18.17 -7.84
N ILE A 247 -2.57 17.69 -6.83
CA ILE A 247 -3.31 18.51 -5.88
C ILE A 247 -2.62 18.41 -4.52
N GLU A 248 -2.10 19.53 -4.05
CA GLU A 248 -1.45 19.60 -2.76
C GLU A 248 -2.45 19.95 -1.67
N VAL A 249 -2.63 19.06 -0.71
CA VAL A 249 -3.45 19.26 0.47
C VAL A 249 -2.54 19.65 1.63
N SER A 250 -2.38 20.93 1.86
CA SER A 250 -1.63 21.42 3.02
C SER A 250 -2.42 21.17 4.31
N GLY A 251 -1.82 20.43 5.23
CA GLY A 251 -2.37 20.22 6.57
C GLY A 251 -2.25 21.46 7.44
N ARG A 252 -3.16 21.67 8.40
CA ARG A 252 -2.88 22.52 9.56
C ARG A 252 -2.01 21.72 10.51
N THR A 253 -0.71 21.75 10.29
CA THR A 253 0.24 21.30 11.31
C THR A 253 0.65 22.50 12.14
N TYR A 254 0.69 22.29 13.44
CA TYR A 254 1.28 23.28 14.33
C TYR A 254 2.80 23.29 14.15
N PRO A 255 3.47 24.40 14.44
CA PRO A 255 4.93 24.47 14.39
C PRO A 255 5.56 23.37 15.25
N VAL A 256 6.58 22.72 14.71
CA VAL A 256 7.39 21.74 15.44
C VAL A 256 8.81 22.25 15.53
N GLU A 257 9.25 22.51 16.75
CA GLU A 257 10.63 22.83 17.05
C GLU A 257 11.51 21.59 16.87
N VAL A 258 12.70 21.75 16.30
CA VAL A 258 13.67 20.67 16.13
C VAL A 258 14.88 20.97 16.98
N VAL A 259 15.15 20.07 17.94
CA VAL A 259 16.31 20.13 18.82
C VAL A 259 17.27 19.02 18.43
N TYR A 260 18.52 19.35 18.17
CA TYR A 260 19.58 18.37 17.89
C TYR A 260 20.37 18.08 19.17
N MET A 261 20.45 16.81 19.54
CA MET A 261 21.10 16.34 20.77
C MET A 261 21.99 15.12 20.43
N PRO A 262 23.12 15.35 19.73
CA PRO A 262 24.04 14.28 19.37
C PRO A 262 24.66 13.63 20.62
N PRO A 263 25.16 12.38 20.54
CA PRO A 263 25.98 11.78 21.59
C PRO A 263 27.18 12.67 21.91
N SER A 264 27.57 12.72 23.17
CA SER A 264 28.81 13.39 23.56
C SER A 264 29.96 12.51 23.11
N MET A 265 30.82 13.01 22.22
CA MET A 265 32.01 12.27 21.80
C MET A 265 32.97 12.14 23.00
N PRO A 266 33.46 10.92 23.32
CA PRO A 266 34.73 10.79 24.05
C PRO A 266 35.86 11.27 23.13
N GLU A 267 36.85 11.93 23.71
CA GLU A 267 37.95 12.53 22.91
C GLU A 267 38.91 11.50 22.25
N ASP A 268 38.78 10.18 22.49
CA ASP A 268 39.83 9.21 22.19
C ASP A 268 39.41 7.82 21.60
N GLU A 269 38.26 7.62 20.92
CA GLU A 269 37.95 6.27 20.37
C GLU A 269 37.42 6.26 18.94
N GLU A 270 38.03 5.37 18.08
CA GLU A 270 37.82 5.27 16.62
C GLU A 270 36.66 4.35 16.17
N ASP A 271 35.87 3.72 17.07
CA ASP A 271 34.78 2.81 16.72
C ASP A 271 33.40 3.41 16.95
N GLU A 272 32.90 4.16 15.93
CA GLU A 272 31.63 4.89 15.98
C GLU A 272 30.37 4.01 16.12
N ASP A 273 30.38 2.77 15.62
CA ASP A 273 29.15 1.94 15.51
C ASP A 273 28.79 1.17 16.79
N GLU A 274 29.77 0.72 17.58
CA GLU A 274 29.52 -0.03 18.83
C GLU A 274 29.14 0.89 19.97
N GLU A 275 29.70 2.10 20.06
CA GLU A 275 29.44 3.07 21.12
C GLU A 275 28.07 3.72 21.00
N PHE A 276 27.60 3.97 19.75
CA PHE A 276 26.26 4.51 19.50
C PHE A 276 25.13 3.58 19.99
N ALA A 277 25.32 2.26 19.91
CA ALA A 277 24.33 1.28 20.36
C ALA A 277 24.24 1.16 21.89
N GLN A 278 25.34 1.40 22.60
CA GLN A 278 25.39 1.26 24.07
C GLN A 278 24.79 2.45 24.81
N ASP A 279 24.87 3.65 24.25
CA ASP A 279 24.41 4.90 24.94
C ASP A 279 22.99 5.35 24.56
N LEU A 280 22.34 4.72 23.57
CA LEU A 280 21.01 5.10 23.11
C LEU A 280 19.94 5.17 24.21
N PRO A 281 19.82 4.20 25.15
CA PRO A 281 18.87 4.28 26.27
C PRO A 281 19.09 5.51 27.16
N GLN A 282 20.33 5.89 27.43
CA GLN A 282 20.65 7.06 28.24
C GLN A 282 20.32 8.35 27.51
N MET A 283 20.61 8.42 26.20
CA MET A 283 20.24 9.56 25.36
C MET A 283 18.73 9.77 25.30
N VAL A 284 17.94 8.70 25.14
CA VAL A 284 16.47 8.77 25.17
C VAL A 284 15.98 9.29 26.51
N LEU A 285 16.54 8.79 27.63
CA LEU A 285 16.17 9.27 28.97
C LEU A 285 16.55 10.73 29.18
N LYS A 286 17.72 11.17 28.70
CA LYS A 286 18.18 12.57 28.75
C LYS A 286 17.24 13.47 27.94
N ALA A 287 16.90 13.07 26.72
CA ALA A 287 15.96 13.78 25.86
C ALA A 287 14.55 13.87 26.50
N PHE A 288 14.06 12.77 27.09
CA PHE A 288 12.80 12.77 27.82
C PHE A 288 12.80 13.77 28.99
N LYS A 289 13.84 13.75 29.82
CA LYS A 289 13.98 14.68 30.95
C LYS A 289 14.06 16.13 30.46
N TYR A 290 14.80 16.40 29.40
CA TYR A 290 14.86 17.70 28.76
C TYR A 290 13.46 18.18 28.33
N LEU A 291 12.71 17.36 27.60
CA LEU A 291 11.36 17.72 27.17
C LEU A 291 10.42 18.02 28.31
N MET A 292 10.46 17.24 29.40
CA MET A 292 9.61 17.45 30.57
C MET A 292 9.99 18.72 31.34
N HIS A 293 11.27 19.05 31.37
CA HIS A 293 11.78 20.25 32.09
C HIS A 293 11.52 21.56 31.31
N GLU A 294 11.87 21.58 30.02
CA GLU A 294 11.82 22.80 29.21
C GLU A 294 10.41 23.06 28.61
N HIS A 295 9.68 22.03 28.26
CA HIS A 295 8.41 22.15 27.51
C HIS A 295 7.19 21.65 28.29
N GLY A 296 7.40 21.07 29.48
CA GLY A 296 6.33 20.56 30.35
C GLY A 296 5.77 19.17 29.96
N PRO A 297 4.76 18.71 30.71
CA PRO A 297 4.22 17.35 30.50
C PRO A 297 3.54 17.17 29.15
N GLY A 298 3.73 16.00 28.56
CA GLY A 298 3.11 15.61 27.29
C GLY A 298 3.56 14.20 26.84
N ASP A 299 2.78 13.60 25.97
CA ASP A 299 3.07 12.26 25.46
C ASP A 299 4.24 12.29 24.47
N VAL A 300 5.09 11.28 24.57
CA VAL A 300 6.34 11.16 23.81
C VAL A 300 6.29 9.93 22.91
N LEU A 301 6.58 10.10 21.64
CA LEU A 301 6.81 9.02 20.69
C LEU A 301 8.31 8.87 20.43
N VAL A 302 8.85 7.70 20.74
CA VAL A 302 10.26 7.36 20.51
C VAL A 302 10.35 6.36 19.36
N PHE A 303 11.13 6.69 18.35
CA PHE A 303 11.39 5.77 17.25
C PHE A 303 12.59 4.85 17.56
N LEU A 304 12.43 3.55 17.33
CA LEU A 304 13.47 2.55 17.55
C LEU A 304 13.56 1.61 16.33
N PRO A 305 14.75 1.05 16.04
CA PRO A 305 14.96 0.25 14.83
C PRO A 305 14.13 -1.04 14.78
N GLY A 306 13.88 -1.69 15.92
CA GLY A 306 13.22 -2.97 15.94
C GLY A 306 12.59 -3.34 17.27
N GLU A 307 11.95 -4.51 17.29
CA GLU A 307 11.23 -5.05 18.45
C GLU A 307 12.17 -5.32 19.65
N ARG A 308 13.37 -5.85 19.37
CA ARG A 308 14.38 -6.12 20.42
C ARG A 308 14.78 -4.83 21.13
N GLU A 309 15.10 -3.80 20.35
CA GLU A 309 15.49 -2.48 20.86
C GLU A 309 14.35 -1.82 21.67
N ILE A 310 13.09 -2.06 21.27
CA ILE A 310 11.90 -1.62 22.03
C ILE A 310 11.84 -2.32 23.39
N MET A 311 12.00 -3.64 23.44
CA MET A 311 11.93 -4.41 24.69
C MET A 311 13.08 -4.06 25.64
N ASP A 312 14.29 -3.89 25.10
CA ASP A 312 15.47 -3.45 25.87
C ASP A 312 15.27 -2.05 26.46
N MET A 313 14.74 -1.11 25.66
CA MET A 313 14.41 0.25 26.09
C MET A 313 13.30 0.26 27.14
N MET A 314 12.26 -0.56 27.00
CA MET A 314 11.22 -0.73 28.03
C MET A 314 11.81 -1.16 29.36
N GLY A 315 12.71 -2.16 29.33
CA GLY A 315 13.40 -2.66 30.52
C GLY A 315 14.26 -1.58 31.19
N PHE A 316 14.96 -0.77 30.40
CA PHE A 316 15.80 0.33 30.89
C PHE A 316 14.96 1.45 31.51
N LEU A 317 13.96 1.95 30.80
CA LEU A 317 13.09 3.04 31.30
C LEU A 317 12.24 2.60 32.49
N GLY A 318 11.85 1.32 32.56
CA GLY A 318 11.16 0.75 33.72
C GLY A 318 12.00 0.79 35.00
N LYS A 319 13.32 0.57 34.88
CA LYS A 319 14.26 0.71 36.01
C LYS A 319 14.50 2.17 36.42
N ALA A 320 14.33 3.12 35.51
CA ALA A 320 14.51 4.55 35.81
C ALA A 320 13.40 5.14 36.71
N ASN A 321 12.38 4.35 37.07
CA ASN A 321 11.29 4.67 37.99
C ASN A 321 10.65 6.05 37.75
N LEU A 322 10.23 6.29 36.50
CA LEU A 322 9.61 7.54 36.09
C LEU A 322 8.19 7.64 36.66
N LYS A 323 7.99 8.49 37.67
CA LYS A 323 6.69 8.64 38.35
C LYS A 323 5.63 9.20 37.41
N GLY A 324 4.46 8.53 37.33
CA GLY A 324 3.32 8.98 36.51
C GLY A 324 3.50 8.79 35.01
N VAL A 325 4.47 7.98 34.59
CA VAL A 325 4.75 7.69 33.18
C VAL A 325 4.37 6.24 32.85
N GLU A 326 3.53 6.07 31.84
CA GLU A 326 3.18 4.77 31.25
C GLU A 326 4.04 4.53 29.99
N ILE A 327 4.70 3.35 29.91
CA ILE A 327 5.55 2.99 28.77
C ILE A 327 4.85 1.90 27.97
N LEU A 328 4.61 2.16 26.66
CA LEU A 328 3.89 1.26 25.78
C LEU A 328 4.71 0.95 24.51
N PRO A 329 4.76 -0.33 24.09
CA PRO A 329 5.40 -0.73 22.84
C PRO A 329 4.43 -0.58 21.65
N LEU A 330 4.97 -0.30 20.46
CA LEU A 330 4.21 -0.27 19.19
C LEU A 330 5.05 -0.82 18.03
N PHE A 331 4.74 -2.04 17.59
CA PHE A 331 5.36 -2.69 16.44
C PHE A 331 4.37 -3.62 15.72
N ALA A 332 4.66 -4.00 14.49
CA ALA A 332 3.70 -4.67 13.61
C ALA A 332 3.16 -6.01 14.11
N ARG A 333 3.97 -6.76 14.87
CA ARG A 333 3.62 -8.10 15.42
C ARG A 333 2.95 -8.04 16.80
N LEU A 334 2.79 -6.85 17.37
CA LEU A 334 2.16 -6.69 18.67
C LEU A 334 0.70 -7.16 18.64
N ALA A 335 0.26 -7.87 19.69
CA ALA A 335 -1.13 -8.31 19.80
C ALA A 335 -2.11 -7.12 19.72
N SER A 336 -3.23 -7.30 19.02
CA SER A 336 -4.21 -6.22 18.78
C SER A 336 -4.72 -5.57 20.07
N SER A 337 -4.90 -6.34 21.14
CA SER A 337 -5.33 -5.83 22.45
C SER A 337 -4.33 -4.83 23.06
N LEU A 338 -3.03 -5.09 22.89
CA LEU A 338 -1.97 -4.18 23.36
C LEU A 338 -1.85 -2.95 22.45
N GLN A 339 -2.06 -3.11 21.14
CA GLN A 339 -2.11 -1.99 20.21
C GLN A 339 -3.28 -1.06 20.53
N HIS A 340 -4.48 -1.59 20.85
CA HIS A 340 -5.64 -0.79 21.23
C HIS A 340 -5.40 0.07 22.48
N ARG A 341 -4.55 -0.37 23.41
CA ARG A 341 -4.24 0.39 24.62
C ARG A 341 -3.65 1.77 24.33
N ILE A 342 -2.93 1.91 23.22
CA ILE A 342 -2.34 3.18 22.79
C ILE A 342 -3.43 4.22 22.43
N PHE A 343 -4.58 3.77 21.97
CA PHE A 343 -5.69 4.63 21.55
C PHE A 343 -6.70 4.94 22.65
N THR A 344 -6.57 4.30 23.84
CA THR A 344 -7.47 4.55 24.96
C THR A 344 -7.09 5.84 25.69
N ALA A 345 -8.11 6.56 26.18
CA ALA A 345 -7.89 7.72 27.04
C ALA A 345 -7.10 7.34 28.29
N HIS A 346 -6.23 8.24 28.74
CA HIS A 346 -5.38 8.03 29.90
C HIS A 346 -5.18 9.32 30.70
N SER A 347 -4.73 9.17 31.93
CA SER A 347 -4.25 10.24 32.79
C SER A 347 -2.74 10.07 33.00
N GLY A 348 -1.97 11.13 32.92
CA GLY A 348 -0.52 11.09 33.05
C GLY A 348 0.21 11.18 31.71
N ILE A 349 1.48 10.83 31.70
CA ILE A 349 2.37 10.92 30.53
C ILE A 349 2.56 9.53 29.95
N ARG A 350 2.52 9.41 28.63
CA ARG A 350 2.89 8.18 27.91
C ARG A 350 4.20 8.32 27.17
N ILE A 351 5.04 7.30 27.26
CA ILE A 351 6.16 7.07 26.35
C ILE A 351 5.77 5.90 25.44
N ILE A 352 5.62 6.14 24.14
CA ILE A 352 5.31 5.11 23.15
C ILE A 352 6.58 4.81 22.38
N LEU A 353 7.09 3.58 22.55
CA LEU A 353 8.29 3.09 21.87
C LEU A 353 7.86 2.40 20.58
N SER A 354 8.20 2.95 19.44
CA SER A 354 7.68 2.48 18.16
C SER A 354 8.77 2.21 17.13
N THR A 355 8.53 1.23 16.28
CA THR A 355 9.27 1.11 15.01
C THR A 355 8.72 2.13 14.00
N ASN A 356 9.18 2.09 12.75
CA ASN A 356 8.66 2.89 11.64
C ASN A 356 7.14 2.70 11.37
N VAL A 357 6.46 1.80 12.08
CA VAL A 357 5.00 1.63 12.00
C VAL A 357 4.24 2.91 12.35
N ALA A 358 4.77 3.71 13.28
CA ALA A 358 4.20 5.01 13.63
C ALA A 358 4.69 6.15 12.73
N GLU A 359 5.57 5.89 11.77
CA GLU A 359 6.09 6.90 10.85
C GLU A 359 5.07 7.24 9.74
N THR A 360 4.35 6.26 9.22
CA THR A 360 3.41 6.43 8.10
C THR A 360 2.00 5.95 8.44
N SER A 361 1.83 4.70 8.84
CA SER A 361 0.56 3.97 8.76
C SER A 361 -0.37 4.10 9.96
N LEU A 362 0.13 4.47 11.15
CA LEU A 362 -0.68 4.62 12.34
C LEU A 362 -0.58 6.03 12.91
N THR A 363 -1.73 6.66 13.10
CA THR A 363 -1.80 7.94 13.80
C THR A 363 -1.97 7.69 15.29
N VAL A 364 -0.90 7.90 16.05
CA VAL A 364 -0.95 7.85 17.51
C VAL A 364 -1.56 9.16 18.01
N PRO A 365 -2.66 9.12 18.76
CA PRO A 365 -3.30 10.33 19.27
C PRO A 365 -2.48 10.95 20.43
N GLY A 366 -2.61 12.24 20.64
CA GLY A 366 -2.09 12.91 21.84
C GLY A 366 -0.59 13.22 21.85
N ILE A 367 0.17 12.81 20.83
CA ILE A 367 1.64 13.00 20.80
C ILE A 367 1.98 14.48 20.71
N ARG A 368 2.72 14.95 21.70
CA ARG A 368 3.27 16.30 21.79
C ARG A 368 4.77 16.32 21.46
N TYR A 369 5.49 15.25 21.73
CA TYR A 369 6.93 15.15 21.57
C TYR A 369 7.36 13.95 20.77
N VAL A 370 8.44 14.10 20.01
CA VAL A 370 9.09 13.01 19.27
C VAL A 370 10.56 12.94 19.70
N ILE A 371 11.07 11.72 19.92
CA ILE A 371 12.51 11.46 20.06
C ILE A 371 12.90 10.55 18.89
N ASP A 372 13.82 11.03 18.05
CA ASP A 372 14.25 10.35 16.84
C ASP A 372 15.75 10.05 16.85
N PRO A 373 16.17 8.80 17.05
CA PRO A 373 17.56 8.37 16.93
C PRO A 373 18.11 8.43 15.50
N GLY A 374 17.25 8.60 14.50
CA GLY A 374 17.66 8.72 13.10
C GLY A 374 18.01 7.42 12.41
N THR A 375 17.59 6.27 12.96
CA THR A 375 17.88 4.93 12.42
C THR A 375 16.61 4.12 12.22
N ALA A 376 16.67 3.14 11.30
CA ALA A 376 15.63 2.14 11.06
C ALA A 376 16.25 0.85 10.52
N ARG A 377 15.52 -0.27 10.62
CA ARG A 377 15.85 -1.51 9.90
C ARG A 377 15.31 -1.43 8.49
N LEU A 378 16.19 -1.53 7.51
CA LEU A 378 15.83 -1.50 6.10
C LEU A 378 16.18 -2.84 5.45
N LEU A 379 15.25 -3.36 4.64
CA LEU A 379 15.49 -4.59 3.89
C LEU A 379 16.58 -4.34 2.84
N ARG A 380 17.63 -5.16 2.86
CA ARG A 380 18.71 -5.17 1.86
C ARG A 380 18.93 -6.58 1.33
N TYR A 381 19.03 -6.70 0.04
CA TYR A 381 19.42 -7.93 -0.64
C TYR A 381 20.86 -7.85 -1.08
N SER A 382 21.65 -8.84 -0.69
CA SER A 382 23.03 -8.98 -1.16
C SER A 382 23.09 -9.97 -2.34
N PRO A 383 23.35 -9.52 -3.57
CA PRO A 383 23.54 -10.42 -4.72
C PRO A 383 24.72 -11.37 -4.55
N ARG A 384 25.73 -11.00 -3.74
CA ARG A 384 26.91 -11.81 -3.48
C ARG A 384 26.61 -13.02 -2.59
N THR A 385 25.87 -12.79 -1.50
CA THR A 385 25.53 -13.84 -0.53
C THR A 385 24.18 -14.49 -0.80
N LYS A 386 23.37 -13.90 -1.70
CA LYS A 386 21.96 -14.29 -1.99
C LYS A 386 21.06 -14.26 -0.76
N VAL A 387 21.41 -13.46 0.25
CA VAL A 387 20.70 -13.33 1.51
C VAL A 387 20.02 -11.96 1.60
N GLN A 388 18.81 -11.94 2.11
CA GLN A 388 18.12 -10.72 2.57
C GLN A 388 18.48 -10.51 4.04
N SER A 389 18.82 -9.29 4.40
CA SER A 389 19.12 -8.85 5.76
C SER A 389 18.36 -7.58 6.09
N LEU A 390 18.23 -7.29 7.38
CA LEU A 390 17.59 -6.10 7.91
C LEU A 390 18.61 -5.31 8.75
N PRO A 391 19.67 -4.75 8.14
CA PRO A 391 20.62 -3.93 8.87
C PRO A 391 19.94 -2.69 9.45
N ILE A 392 20.51 -2.17 10.54
CA ILE A 392 20.15 -0.86 11.07
C ILE A 392 20.90 0.17 10.23
N GLU A 393 20.15 1.07 9.59
CA GLU A 393 20.71 2.11 8.73
C GLU A 393 20.17 3.50 9.13
N LYS A 394 20.91 4.55 8.76
CA LYS A 394 20.43 5.93 8.89
C LYS A 394 19.23 6.17 8.00
N ILE A 395 18.20 6.82 8.51
CA ILE A 395 17.01 7.19 7.74
C ILE A 395 17.28 8.40 6.83
N SER A 396 16.47 8.56 5.79
CA SER A 396 16.51 9.73 4.90
C SER A 396 15.98 11.01 5.59
N LYS A 397 16.24 12.17 4.96
CA LYS A 397 15.66 13.46 5.39
C LYS A 397 14.14 13.43 5.37
N ALA A 398 13.55 12.83 4.35
CA ALA A 398 12.10 12.69 4.22
C ALA A 398 11.50 11.88 5.37
N SER A 399 12.09 10.74 5.73
CA SER A 399 11.68 9.92 6.87
C SER A 399 11.82 10.69 8.20
N ALA A 400 12.95 11.38 8.42
CA ALA A 400 13.15 12.22 9.61
C ALA A 400 12.10 13.34 9.71
N ASN A 401 11.70 13.94 8.59
CA ASN A 401 10.65 14.96 8.57
C ASN A 401 9.25 14.36 8.79
N GLN A 402 8.97 13.16 8.31
CA GLN A 402 7.73 12.44 8.63
C GLN A 402 7.63 12.14 10.12
N ARG A 403 8.72 11.64 10.75
CA ARG A 403 8.78 11.42 12.20
C ARG A 403 8.54 12.71 12.97
N LYS A 404 9.20 13.80 12.59
CA LYS A 404 8.95 15.14 13.14
C LYS A 404 7.46 15.51 13.07
N GLY A 405 6.80 15.30 11.96
CA GLY A 405 5.38 15.61 11.75
C GLY A 405 4.41 14.85 12.65
N ARG A 406 4.88 13.87 13.44
CA ARG A 406 4.02 13.12 14.36
C ARG A 406 3.61 13.89 15.60
N CYS A 407 4.35 14.92 16.01
CA CYS A 407 4.06 15.75 17.19
C CYS A 407 3.37 17.09 16.92
N GLY A 408 3.26 17.55 15.67
CA GLY A 408 2.61 18.82 15.32
C GLY A 408 1.13 18.73 14.97
N ARG A 409 0.37 17.76 15.51
CA ARG A 409 -1.01 17.49 15.07
C ARG A 409 -2.08 18.12 15.94
N ILE A 410 -1.88 18.15 17.24
CA ILE A 410 -2.85 18.67 18.22
C ILE A 410 -2.46 20.02 18.80
N GLY A 411 -1.22 20.43 18.65
CA GLY A 411 -0.64 21.67 19.15
C GLY A 411 0.83 21.78 18.75
N PRO A 412 1.50 22.89 19.11
CA PRO A 412 2.94 23.03 18.93
C PRO A 412 3.68 21.86 19.57
N GLY A 413 4.62 21.27 18.84
CA GLY A 413 5.37 20.08 19.25
C GLY A 413 6.87 20.31 19.26
N VAL A 414 7.61 19.35 19.83
CA VAL A 414 9.07 19.36 19.81
C VAL A 414 9.57 18.00 19.34
N CYS A 415 10.51 18.00 18.39
CA CYS A 415 11.20 16.83 17.92
C CYS A 415 12.67 16.88 18.33
N VAL A 416 13.08 15.99 19.23
CA VAL A 416 14.50 15.84 19.60
C VAL A 416 15.13 14.79 18.67
N ARG A 417 16.13 15.21 17.89
CA ARG A 417 16.95 14.36 17.03
C ARG A 417 18.23 14.00 17.75
N LEU A 418 18.45 12.71 18.01
CA LEU A 418 19.62 12.21 18.74
C LEU A 418 20.87 12.08 17.83
N TYR A 419 21.02 12.99 16.90
CA TYR A 419 22.15 13.12 15.97
C TYR A 419 22.36 14.59 15.65
N SER A 420 23.50 14.93 15.01
CA SER A 420 23.84 16.32 14.71
C SER A 420 23.08 16.87 13.51
N LYS A 421 23.05 18.21 13.39
CA LYS A 421 22.48 18.87 12.22
C LYS A 421 23.30 18.57 10.96
N GLU A 422 24.60 18.48 11.10
CA GLU A 422 25.54 18.14 10.02
C GLU A 422 25.25 16.73 9.51
N ASP A 423 25.03 15.74 10.41
CA ASP A 423 24.62 14.39 10.01
C ASP A 423 23.28 14.41 9.25
N PHE A 424 22.30 15.20 9.73
CA PHE A 424 21.04 15.35 8.99
C PHE A 424 21.23 15.94 7.59
N ASP A 425 22.06 16.98 7.47
CA ASP A 425 22.28 17.66 6.17
C ASP A 425 22.99 16.76 5.14
N LEU A 426 23.79 15.81 5.60
CA LEU A 426 24.50 14.84 4.77
C LEU A 426 23.64 13.63 4.36
N ARG A 427 22.46 13.41 4.97
CA ARG A 427 21.59 12.29 4.65
C ARG A 427 20.99 12.39 3.25
N ALA A 428 20.70 11.25 2.64
CA ALA A 428 19.93 11.19 1.41
C ALA A 428 18.54 11.86 1.60
N ASP A 429 18.04 12.51 0.54
CA ASP A 429 16.74 13.17 0.62
C ASP A 429 15.61 12.16 0.78
N PHE A 430 15.66 11.03 0.06
CA PHE A 430 14.68 9.95 0.09
C PHE A 430 15.34 8.59 0.35
N THR A 431 14.57 7.66 0.89
CA THR A 431 14.99 6.26 1.00
C THR A 431 14.86 5.58 -0.37
N ASP A 432 15.85 4.80 -0.78
CA ASP A 432 15.78 4.03 -2.03
C ASP A 432 14.49 3.19 -2.07
N PRO A 433 13.77 3.16 -3.20
CA PRO A 433 12.64 2.27 -3.40
C PRO A 433 13.00 0.80 -3.14
N GLU A 434 12.05 0.01 -2.65
CA GLU A 434 12.31 -1.40 -2.31
C GLU A 434 12.76 -2.21 -3.54
N ILE A 435 12.29 -1.84 -4.73
CA ILE A 435 12.67 -2.49 -5.99
C ILE A 435 14.19 -2.41 -6.28
N LEU A 436 14.87 -1.37 -5.81
CA LEU A 436 16.31 -1.20 -6.00
C LEU A 436 17.16 -1.95 -4.94
N ARG A 437 16.54 -2.46 -3.88
CA ARG A 437 17.26 -3.06 -2.73
C ARG A 437 16.77 -4.47 -2.34
N SER A 438 15.82 -5.04 -3.10
CA SER A 438 15.23 -6.36 -2.86
C SER A 438 15.57 -7.36 -3.96
N ASN A 439 15.34 -8.66 -3.68
CA ASN A 439 15.36 -9.70 -4.71
C ASN A 439 14.10 -9.62 -5.57
N LEU A 440 14.26 -9.66 -6.88
CA LEU A 440 13.16 -9.48 -7.83
C LEU A 440 12.47 -10.76 -8.28
N ALA A 441 12.84 -11.93 -7.75
CA ALA A 441 12.27 -13.21 -8.20
C ALA A 441 10.74 -13.25 -8.13
N ALA A 442 10.13 -12.73 -7.06
CA ALA A 442 8.67 -12.69 -6.93
C ALA A 442 8.02 -11.81 -8.02
N VAL A 443 8.59 -10.63 -8.29
CA VAL A 443 8.11 -9.71 -9.33
C VAL A 443 8.24 -10.32 -10.71
N ILE A 444 9.40 -10.90 -11.03
CA ILE A 444 9.67 -11.55 -12.32
C ILE A 444 8.71 -12.71 -12.55
N LEU A 445 8.48 -13.52 -11.53
CA LEU A 445 7.53 -14.64 -11.58
C LEU A 445 6.10 -14.16 -11.86
N GLN A 446 5.67 -13.10 -11.18
CA GLN A 446 4.36 -12.49 -11.39
C GLN A 446 4.23 -11.90 -12.80
N MET A 447 5.26 -11.18 -13.28
CA MET A 447 5.28 -10.62 -14.63
C MET A 447 5.15 -11.71 -15.69
N ALA A 448 5.86 -12.82 -15.53
CA ALA A 448 5.77 -13.97 -16.44
C ALA A 448 4.37 -14.60 -16.42
N ALA A 449 3.76 -14.76 -15.24
CA ALA A 449 2.40 -15.31 -15.10
C ALA A 449 1.33 -14.40 -15.75
N LEU A 450 1.51 -13.10 -15.68
CA LEU A 450 0.63 -12.10 -16.28
C LEU A 450 0.94 -11.82 -17.76
N HIS A 451 2.01 -12.37 -18.32
CA HIS A 451 2.51 -12.12 -19.68
C HIS A 451 2.76 -10.63 -19.95
N LEU A 452 3.44 -9.95 -19.03
CA LEU A 452 3.72 -8.52 -19.10
C LEU A 452 4.98 -8.15 -19.92
N GLY A 453 5.61 -9.14 -20.53
CA GLY A 453 6.82 -8.93 -21.34
C GLY A 453 8.10 -8.89 -20.47
N ASN A 454 9.10 -8.15 -20.97
CA ASN A 454 10.41 -8.08 -20.34
C ASN A 454 10.43 -7.11 -19.15
N VAL A 455 11.11 -7.49 -18.07
CA VAL A 455 11.33 -6.65 -16.88
C VAL A 455 12.04 -5.35 -17.20
N GLU A 456 12.98 -5.38 -18.14
CA GLU A 456 13.76 -4.20 -18.55
C GLU A 456 12.91 -3.12 -19.24
N SER A 457 11.88 -3.54 -19.98
CA SER A 457 10.97 -2.64 -20.68
C SER A 457 9.68 -2.33 -19.90
N PHE A 458 9.48 -2.98 -18.75
CA PHE A 458 8.31 -2.72 -17.92
C PHE A 458 8.39 -1.32 -17.32
N PRO A 459 7.30 -0.55 -17.33
CA PRO A 459 7.31 0.85 -16.92
C PRO A 459 7.36 1.01 -15.39
N PHE A 460 8.48 0.65 -14.77
CA PHE A 460 8.74 1.02 -13.39
C PHE A 460 9.02 2.52 -13.28
N ILE A 461 8.73 3.12 -12.14
CA ILE A 461 9.12 4.52 -11.87
C ILE A 461 10.65 4.61 -11.81
N ASP A 462 11.25 3.71 -11.02
CA ASP A 462 12.69 3.53 -10.95
C ASP A 462 13.05 2.11 -11.45
N PRO A 463 13.62 1.98 -12.65
CA PRO A 463 13.92 0.66 -13.20
C PRO A 463 15.03 -0.04 -12.40
N PRO A 464 14.86 -1.35 -12.10
CA PRO A 464 15.87 -2.13 -11.38
C PRO A 464 17.13 -2.34 -12.23
N GLN A 465 18.24 -2.57 -11.55
CA GLN A 465 19.52 -2.85 -12.22
C GLN A 465 19.51 -4.24 -12.89
N LEU A 466 20.16 -4.37 -14.04
CA LEU A 466 20.31 -5.62 -14.79
C LEU A 466 20.82 -6.79 -13.93
N LYS A 467 21.72 -6.49 -13.00
CA LYS A 467 22.26 -7.49 -12.06
C LYS A 467 21.19 -8.08 -11.16
N GLN A 468 20.27 -7.25 -10.63
CA GLN A 468 19.16 -7.70 -9.78
C GLN A 468 18.16 -8.56 -10.58
N ILE A 469 17.87 -8.16 -11.83
CA ILE A 469 17.02 -8.93 -12.75
C ILE A 469 17.65 -10.30 -13.00
N THR A 470 18.94 -10.33 -13.37
CA THR A 470 19.67 -11.58 -13.64
C THR A 470 19.70 -12.52 -12.43
N ASP A 471 19.91 -11.97 -11.23
CA ASP A 471 19.91 -12.77 -9.99
C ASP A 471 18.53 -13.33 -9.67
N GLY A 472 17.47 -12.54 -9.85
CA GLY A 472 16.09 -13.00 -9.67
C GLY A 472 15.73 -14.12 -10.65
N MET A 473 16.17 -14.00 -11.90
CA MET A 473 15.96 -15.01 -12.93
C MET A 473 16.68 -16.31 -12.64
N ARG A 474 17.97 -16.24 -12.28
CA ARG A 474 18.74 -17.42 -11.89
C ARG A 474 18.09 -18.16 -10.72
N LEU A 475 17.60 -17.42 -9.73
CA LEU A 475 16.87 -18.02 -8.62
C LEU A 475 15.64 -18.79 -9.11
N LEU A 476 14.85 -18.22 -10.01
CA LEU A 476 13.64 -18.87 -10.54
C LEU A 476 13.97 -20.11 -11.40
N GLU A 477 15.08 -20.09 -12.15
CA GLU A 477 15.59 -21.27 -12.85
C GLU A 477 16.06 -22.36 -11.86
N GLU A 478 16.79 -22.01 -10.81
CA GLU A 478 17.21 -22.92 -9.72
C GLU A 478 15.99 -23.58 -9.03
N LEU A 479 14.91 -22.83 -8.84
CA LEU A 479 13.66 -23.34 -8.27
C LEU A 479 12.82 -24.17 -9.26
N GLY A 480 13.22 -24.22 -10.55
CA GLY A 480 12.50 -24.90 -11.61
C GLY A 480 11.20 -24.20 -12.03
N ALA A 481 11.09 -22.88 -11.79
CA ALA A 481 9.93 -22.09 -12.16
C ALA A 481 9.90 -21.75 -13.67
N PHE A 482 11.06 -21.68 -14.33
CA PHE A 482 11.21 -21.47 -15.76
C PHE A 482 11.80 -22.70 -16.45
N GLU A 483 11.43 -22.89 -17.71
CA GLU A 483 12.15 -23.82 -18.59
C GLU A 483 13.59 -23.32 -18.76
N LYS A 484 14.56 -24.24 -18.70
CA LYS A 484 15.97 -23.89 -18.92
C LYS A 484 16.15 -23.35 -20.35
N THR A 485 16.25 -22.06 -20.46
CA THR A 485 16.65 -21.41 -21.70
C THR A 485 18.16 -21.16 -21.68
N ASN A 486 18.83 -21.46 -22.77
CA ASN A 486 20.29 -21.24 -22.93
C ASN A 486 20.65 -19.74 -22.99
N GLY A 487 20.12 -18.92 -22.09
CA GLY A 487 20.60 -17.60 -21.71
C GLY A 487 20.41 -16.48 -22.72
N LYS A 488 19.51 -16.54 -23.70
CA LYS A 488 19.53 -15.55 -24.79
C LYS A 488 18.30 -14.66 -24.99
N ASN A 489 17.14 -14.91 -24.38
CA ASN A 489 16.00 -13.97 -24.52
C ASN A 489 15.08 -14.01 -23.29
N LEU A 490 15.11 -12.95 -22.51
CA LEU A 490 14.19 -12.66 -21.41
C LEU A 490 12.71 -12.61 -21.85
N ASN A 491 12.46 -12.42 -23.14
CA ASN A 491 11.11 -12.36 -23.74
C ASN A 491 10.47 -13.75 -23.98
N GLU A 492 11.22 -14.84 -23.83
CA GLU A 492 10.77 -16.21 -24.14
C GLU A 492 10.65 -17.10 -22.89
N LEU A 493 10.66 -16.52 -21.69
CA LEU A 493 10.55 -17.29 -20.46
C LEU A 493 9.18 -17.95 -20.35
N LYS A 494 9.17 -19.26 -20.56
CA LYS A 494 7.99 -20.08 -20.31
C LYS A 494 8.01 -20.60 -18.89
N LEU A 495 6.90 -20.34 -18.19
CA LEU A 495 6.66 -20.92 -16.89
C LEU A 495 6.48 -22.43 -17.03
N THR A 496 7.14 -23.17 -16.14
CA THR A 496 6.85 -24.61 -15.94
C THR A 496 5.56 -24.77 -15.12
N ASP A 497 5.07 -26.00 -14.97
CA ASP A 497 3.97 -26.30 -14.04
C ASP A 497 4.28 -25.86 -12.60
N ILE A 498 5.57 -25.94 -12.20
CA ILE A 498 6.05 -25.44 -10.91
C ILE A 498 5.94 -23.93 -10.87
N GLY A 499 6.39 -23.23 -11.93
CA GLY A 499 6.30 -21.80 -12.04
C GLY A 499 4.86 -21.28 -11.92
N HIS A 500 3.91 -21.90 -12.62
CA HIS A 500 2.48 -21.57 -12.50
C HIS A 500 1.94 -21.80 -11.09
N LYS A 501 2.33 -22.87 -10.40
CA LYS A 501 1.93 -23.12 -9.02
C LYS A 501 2.54 -22.10 -8.07
N LEU A 502 3.81 -21.75 -8.26
CA LEU A 502 4.51 -20.76 -7.44
C LEU A 502 3.91 -19.36 -7.59
N SER A 503 3.52 -18.96 -8.81
CA SER A 503 2.93 -17.63 -9.04
C SER A 503 1.56 -17.45 -8.37
N ASN A 504 0.86 -18.55 -8.06
CA ASN A 504 -0.42 -18.53 -7.35
C ASN A 504 -0.27 -18.59 -5.82
N LEU A 505 0.95 -18.83 -5.30
CA LEU A 505 1.20 -18.88 -3.87
C LEU A 505 1.61 -17.49 -3.35
N PRO A 506 0.91 -16.94 -2.34
CA PRO A 506 1.22 -15.60 -1.81
C PRO A 506 2.38 -15.63 -0.81
N VAL A 507 3.49 -16.25 -1.18
CA VAL A 507 4.71 -16.41 -0.37
C VAL A 507 5.95 -16.23 -1.25
N ASP A 508 7.10 -15.99 -0.62
CA ASP A 508 8.39 -15.98 -1.35
C ASP A 508 8.55 -17.25 -2.21
N PRO A 509 9.05 -17.17 -3.45
CA PRO A 509 9.19 -18.32 -4.35
C PRO A 509 9.98 -19.49 -3.74
N ARG A 510 10.99 -19.24 -2.89
CA ARG A 510 11.75 -20.29 -2.19
C ARG A 510 10.85 -21.05 -1.22
N LEU A 511 10.07 -20.32 -0.41
CA LEU A 511 9.11 -20.89 0.52
C LEU A 511 8.00 -21.64 -0.20
N GLY A 512 7.49 -21.07 -1.30
CA GLY A 512 6.54 -21.74 -2.17
C GLY A 512 7.08 -23.06 -2.73
N ARG A 513 8.35 -23.09 -3.13
CA ARG A 513 9.01 -24.32 -3.62
C ARG A 513 9.13 -25.38 -2.54
N MET A 514 9.41 -24.99 -1.29
CA MET A 514 9.39 -25.90 -0.14
C MET A 514 8.01 -26.54 0.05
N ILE A 515 6.94 -25.75 0.02
CA ILE A 515 5.55 -26.23 0.13
C ILE A 515 5.24 -27.26 -0.97
N LEU A 516 5.54 -26.93 -2.22
CA LEU A 516 5.28 -27.84 -3.35
C LEU A 516 6.07 -29.16 -3.23
N GLN A 517 7.32 -29.09 -2.75
CA GLN A 517 8.14 -30.28 -2.56
C GLN A 517 7.66 -31.10 -1.35
N GLY A 518 7.27 -30.43 -0.25
CA GLY A 518 6.68 -31.09 0.91
C GLY A 518 5.41 -31.84 0.59
N ALA A 519 4.53 -31.24 -0.23
CA ALA A 519 3.33 -31.91 -0.73
C ALA A 519 3.66 -33.18 -1.54
N LYS A 520 4.67 -33.12 -2.42
CA LYS A 520 5.10 -34.25 -3.25
C LYS A 520 5.72 -35.39 -2.41
N LEU A 521 6.37 -35.07 -1.31
CA LEU A 521 7.04 -36.04 -0.42
C LEU A 521 6.15 -36.53 0.74
N GLY A 522 4.90 -36.09 0.82
CA GLY A 522 3.98 -36.47 1.90
C GLY A 522 4.24 -35.79 3.26
N ALA A 523 5.09 -34.74 3.29
CA ALA A 523 5.45 -33.98 4.48
C ALA A 523 4.87 -32.55 4.48
N LEU A 524 3.67 -32.36 3.87
CA LEU A 524 3.08 -31.04 3.70
C LEU A 524 2.81 -30.32 5.02
N LYS A 525 2.32 -31.04 6.03
CA LYS A 525 1.96 -30.47 7.33
C LYS A 525 3.18 -29.90 8.05
N GLU A 526 4.27 -30.65 8.10
CA GLU A 526 5.52 -30.24 8.74
C GLU A 526 6.14 -29.05 8.01
N VAL A 527 6.17 -29.10 6.67
CA VAL A 527 6.70 -28.00 5.85
C VAL A 527 5.84 -26.75 5.98
N LEU A 528 4.51 -26.84 6.07
CA LEU A 528 3.67 -25.67 6.31
C LEU A 528 3.95 -25.00 7.65
N ILE A 529 4.22 -25.76 8.71
CA ILE A 529 4.61 -25.22 10.03
C ILE A 529 5.91 -24.43 9.89
N ILE A 530 6.94 -25.04 9.26
CA ILE A 530 8.25 -24.41 9.07
C ILE A 530 8.11 -23.14 8.21
N VAL A 531 7.43 -23.24 7.07
CA VAL A 531 7.24 -22.12 6.17
C VAL A 531 6.44 -20.98 6.82
N SER A 532 5.44 -21.32 7.63
CA SER A 532 4.68 -20.30 8.36
C SER A 532 5.55 -19.53 9.34
N ALA A 533 6.49 -20.21 10.01
CA ALA A 533 7.45 -19.55 10.90
C ALA A 533 8.48 -18.69 10.14
N LEU A 534 8.91 -19.15 8.94
CA LEU A 534 9.88 -18.41 8.12
C LEU A 534 9.26 -17.24 7.36
N ALA A 535 7.94 -17.24 7.14
CA ALA A 535 7.22 -16.19 6.40
C ALA A 535 6.78 -15.02 7.30
N VAL A 536 6.95 -15.15 8.60
CA VAL A 536 6.65 -14.14 9.63
C VAL A 536 7.94 -13.44 10.01
#